data_55709375d7d33231eb4b3f62ddd3977a
#
_entry.id   55709375d7d33231eb4b3f62ddd3977a
#
_cell.length_a   1.000
_cell.length_b   1.000
_cell.length_c   1.000
_cell.angle_alpha   90.00
_cell.angle_beta   90.00
_cell.angle_gamma   90.00
#
_symmetry.space_group_name_H-M   'P 1'
#
loop_
_entity.id
_entity.type
_entity.pdbx_description
1 polymer ?
#
loop_
_entity_poly.entity_id
_entity_poly.type
_entity_poly.pdbx_seq_one_letter_code
_entity_poly.pdbx_strand_id
1 'polypeptide(L)'
;SSAASDVYKRQVPGYIVAQIAGGFVGAWIVWLTFKKQFDAEEDAATILGVFSTGPSIPSTGWNIVSEAVATFVLVFAIKGTAQVGGMNGLQGNVAVYVIILACGMSFGGTTGYAMNPARDLGPRLAHACLPIKNKGTSNFAYGLVVPIFGPIIGALLAVGLYAIVPWA
;
A
#
# COMPACT_ATOMS: atom_id res chain seq x y z
N SER A 1 -22.13 19.37 -1.54
CA SER A 1 -23.47 19.09 -1.02
C SER A 1 -23.57 17.69 -0.43
N SER A 2 -24.57 17.42 0.40
CA SER A 2 -24.81 16.11 0.99
C SER A 2 -24.99 15.02 -0.08
N ALA A 3 -25.67 15.30 -1.16
CA ALA A 3 -25.87 14.35 -2.27
C ALA A 3 -24.55 13.93 -2.95
N ALA A 4 -23.63 14.86 -3.19
CA ALA A 4 -22.32 14.53 -3.74
C ALA A 4 -21.50 13.67 -2.75
N SER A 5 -21.54 14.00 -1.44
CA SER A 5 -20.89 13.21 -0.39
C SER A 5 -21.45 11.78 -0.35
N ASP A 6 -22.74 11.59 -0.51
CA ASP A 6 -23.38 10.27 -0.49
C ASP A 6 -23.03 9.43 -1.73
N VAL A 7 -22.90 10.06 -2.91
CA VAL A 7 -22.42 9.38 -4.13
C VAL A 7 -20.99 8.88 -3.93
N TYR A 8 -20.10 9.71 -3.39
CA TYR A 8 -18.71 9.29 -3.11
C TYR A 8 -18.63 8.16 -2.10
N LYS A 9 -19.41 8.21 -1.02
CA LYS A 9 -19.46 7.15 -0.01
C LYS A 9 -19.90 5.81 -0.60
N ARG A 10 -20.87 5.81 -1.50
CA ARG A 10 -21.34 4.58 -2.18
C ARG A 10 -20.31 3.96 -3.14
N GLN A 11 -19.37 4.79 -3.64
CA GLN A 11 -18.31 4.31 -4.53
C GLN A 11 -17.14 3.65 -3.80
N VAL A 12 -16.92 3.96 -2.52
CA VAL A 12 -15.77 3.46 -1.75
C VAL A 12 -15.66 1.92 -1.77
N PRO A 13 -16.72 1.13 -1.50
CA PRO A 13 -16.61 -0.33 -1.57
C PRO A 13 -16.21 -0.83 -2.96
N GLY A 14 -16.76 -0.23 -4.02
CA GLY A 14 -16.43 -0.56 -5.41
C GLY A 14 -14.96 -0.30 -5.72
N TYR A 15 -14.41 0.84 -5.27
CA TYR A 15 -12.99 1.16 -5.43
C TYR A 15 -12.09 0.19 -4.67
N ILE A 16 -12.44 -0.20 -3.44
CA ILE A 16 -11.68 -1.17 -2.67
C ILE A 16 -11.60 -2.51 -3.41
N VAL A 17 -12.73 -3.03 -3.86
CA VAL A 17 -12.79 -4.29 -4.62
C VAL A 17 -12.00 -4.18 -5.92
N ALA A 18 -12.16 -3.10 -6.68
CA ALA A 18 -11.45 -2.89 -7.93
C ALA A 18 -9.93 -2.81 -7.74
N GLN A 19 -9.45 -2.15 -6.68
CA GLN A 19 -8.02 -2.07 -6.37
C GLN A 19 -7.44 -3.42 -5.99
N ILE A 20 -8.13 -4.21 -5.16
CA ILE A 20 -7.69 -5.57 -4.79
C ILE A 20 -7.66 -6.46 -6.03
N ALA A 21 -8.72 -6.43 -6.86
CA ALA A 21 -8.78 -7.19 -8.10
C ALA A 21 -7.68 -6.77 -9.09
N GLY A 22 -7.44 -5.46 -9.23
CA GLY A 22 -6.37 -4.94 -10.06
C GLY A 22 -4.98 -5.39 -9.59
N GLY A 23 -4.73 -5.35 -8.29
CA GLY A 23 -3.50 -5.89 -7.69
C GLY A 23 -3.33 -7.38 -7.92
N PHE A 24 -4.41 -8.14 -7.80
CA PHE A 24 -4.42 -9.58 -8.10
C PHE A 24 -4.06 -9.86 -9.57
N VAL A 25 -4.75 -9.22 -10.50
CA VAL A 25 -4.50 -9.40 -11.96
C VAL A 25 -3.09 -8.91 -12.33
N GLY A 26 -2.66 -7.77 -11.80
CA GLY A 26 -1.31 -7.25 -12.02
C GLY A 26 -0.22 -8.22 -11.57
N ALA A 27 -0.42 -8.89 -10.43
CA ALA A 27 0.49 -9.91 -9.93
C ALA A 27 0.59 -11.14 -10.85
N TRP A 28 -0.51 -11.55 -11.47
CA TRP A 28 -0.49 -12.60 -12.49
C TRP A 28 0.32 -12.19 -13.73
N ILE A 29 0.19 -10.95 -14.17
CA ILE A 29 0.96 -10.41 -15.30
C ILE A 29 2.46 -10.39 -14.94
N VAL A 30 2.81 -9.95 -13.72
CA VAL A 30 4.20 -9.99 -13.24
C VAL A 30 4.74 -11.42 -13.25
N TRP A 31 4.00 -12.38 -12.72
CA TRP A 31 4.41 -13.79 -12.73
C TRP A 31 4.63 -14.31 -14.16
N LEU A 32 3.74 -14.01 -15.09
CA LEU A 32 3.90 -14.42 -16.50
C LEU A 32 5.16 -13.78 -17.12
N THR A 33 5.39 -12.50 -16.86
CA THR A 33 6.53 -11.75 -17.41
C THR A 33 7.86 -12.30 -16.88
N PHE A 34 7.93 -12.65 -15.60
CA PHE A 34 9.13 -13.11 -14.91
C PHE A 34 9.12 -14.61 -14.61
N LYS A 35 8.40 -15.39 -15.41
CA LYS A 35 8.19 -16.83 -15.15
C LYS A 35 9.49 -17.60 -14.95
N LYS A 36 10.51 -17.34 -15.73
CA LYS A 36 11.79 -18.05 -15.65
C LYS A 36 12.59 -17.67 -14.41
N GLN A 37 12.50 -16.43 -13.95
CA GLN A 37 13.10 -15.98 -12.70
C GLN A 37 12.44 -16.65 -11.51
N PHE A 38 11.10 -16.72 -11.49
CA PHE A 38 10.37 -17.45 -10.46
C PHE A 38 10.70 -18.97 -10.44
N ASP A 39 10.91 -19.56 -11.61
CA ASP A 39 11.29 -20.99 -11.69
C ASP A 39 12.70 -21.27 -11.16
N ALA A 40 13.60 -20.28 -11.24
CA ALA A 40 14.98 -20.37 -10.79
C ALA A 40 15.17 -19.95 -9.33
N GLU A 41 14.22 -19.19 -8.74
CA GLU A 41 14.32 -18.72 -7.37
C GLU A 41 13.97 -19.84 -6.38
N GLU A 42 14.80 -20.01 -5.38
CA GLU A 42 14.62 -21.03 -4.34
C GLU A 42 14.22 -20.43 -2.99
N ASP A 43 14.46 -19.13 -2.78
CA ASP A 43 14.11 -18.45 -1.54
C ASP A 43 12.65 -18.00 -1.54
N ALA A 44 11.86 -18.64 -0.70
CA ALA A 44 10.44 -18.36 -0.54
C ALA A 44 10.16 -16.92 -0.06
N ALA A 45 11.06 -16.33 0.73
CA ALA A 45 10.90 -14.95 1.22
C ALA A 45 11.11 -13.95 0.08
N THR A 46 12.09 -14.17 -0.77
CA THR A 46 12.32 -13.40 -2.01
C THR A 46 11.12 -13.49 -2.93
N ILE A 47 10.59 -14.70 -3.16
CA ILE A 47 9.39 -14.90 -4.00
C ILE A 47 8.20 -14.12 -3.43
N LEU A 48 7.90 -14.26 -2.14
CA LEU A 48 6.80 -13.53 -1.49
C LEU A 48 7.00 -12.01 -1.59
N GLY A 49 8.24 -11.55 -1.42
CA GLY A 49 8.61 -10.13 -1.47
C GLY A 49 8.33 -9.45 -2.81
N VAL A 50 8.24 -10.19 -3.91
CA VAL A 50 7.81 -9.64 -5.22
C VAL A 50 6.33 -9.26 -5.21
N PHE A 51 5.51 -9.98 -4.46
CA PHE A 51 4.04 -9.81 -4.45
C PHE A 51 3.58 -8.89 -3.31
N SER A 52 4.10 -9.08 -2.11
CA SER A 52 3.57 -8.46 -0.91
C SER A 52 4.67 -8.09 0.08
N THR A 53 4.30 -7.32 1.08
CA THR A 53 5.24 -6.83 2.09
C THR A 53 5.42 -7.85 3.22
N GLY A 54 6.51 -7.68 3.95
CA GLY A 54 6.82 -8.49 5.12
C GLY A 54 7.71 -7.71 6.09
N PRO A 55 7.71 -8.08 7.36
CA PRO A 55 8.54 -7.41 8.36
C PRO A 55 9.99 -7.90 8.28
N SER A 56 10.94 -6.98 8.35
CA SER A 56 12.36 -7.33 8.54
C SER A 56 12.58 -8.00 9.90
N ILE A 57 11.88 -7.52 10.92
CA ILE A 57 11.85 -8.10 12.26
C ILE A 57 10.39 -8.32 12.66
N PRO A 58 9.95 -9.58 12.88
CA PRO A 58 8.58 -9.89 13.26
C PRO A 58 8.22 -9.30 14.62
N SER A 59 7.34 -8.31 14.62
CA SER A 59 6.77 -7.67 15.83
C SER A 59 5.47 -6.96 15.46
N THR A 60 4.34 -7.66 15.55
CA THR A 60 3.05 -7.17 15.05
C THR A 60 2.71 -5.76 15.50
N GLY A 61 2.86 -5.44 16.79
CA GLY A 61 2.57 -4.11 17.32
C GLY A 61 3.46 -3.03 16.73
N TRP A 62 4.78 -3.23 16.73
CA TRP A 62 5.72 -2.26 16.17
C TRP A 62 5.63 -2.15 14.65
N ASN A 63 5.30 -3.25 13.97
CA ASN A 63 5.10 -3.22 12.53
C ASN A 63 3.81 -2.45 12.15
N ILE A 64 2.75 -2.53 12.96
CA ILE A 64 1.56 -1.67 12.81
C ILE A 64 1.95 -0.19 13.01
N VAL A 65 2.75 0.12 14.03
CA VAL A 65 3.24 1.50 14.25
C VAL A 65 4.06 1.99 13.06
N SER A 66 4.97 1.18 12.53
CA SER A 66 5.78 1.54 11.35
C SER A 66 4.90 1.85 10.13
N GLU A 67 3.93 0.99 9.83
CA GLU A 67 3.00 1.21 8.72
C GLU A 67 2.07 2.42 8.96
N ALA A 68 1.66 2.66 10.20
CA ALA A 68 0.87 3.82 10.56
C ALA A 68 1.65 5.13 10.37
N VAL A 69 2.91 5.18 10.80
CA VAL A 69 3.78 6.34 10.61
C VAL A 69 4.04 6.59 9.12
N ALA A 70 4.39 5.55 8.36
CA ALA A 70 4.63 5.67 6.93
C ALA A 70 3.39 6.18 6.17
N THR A 71 2.21 5.64 6.49
CA THR A 71 0.95 6.05 5.87
C THR A 71 0.51 7.44 6.33
N PHE A 72 0.74 7.80 7.60
CA PHE A 72 0.51 9.14 8.09
C PHE A 72 1.29 10.17 7.28
N VAL A 73 2.60 9.96 7.11
CA VAL A 73 3.45 10.86 6.32
C VAL A 73 2.98 10.95 4.87
N LEU A 74 2.65 9.80 4.25
CA LEU A 74 2.14 9.76 2.88
C LEU A 74 0.87 10.59 2.71
N VAL A 75 -0.14 10.31 3.52
CA VAL A 75 -1.47 10.96 3.41
C VAL A 75 -1.40 12.44 3.76
N PHE A 76 -0.66 12.79 4.81
CA PHE A 76 -0.50 14.18 5.23
C PHE A 76 0.22 15.01 4.17
N ALA A 77 1.31 14.48 3.59
CA ALA A 77 2.05 15.15 2.53
C ALA A 77 1.21 15.31 1.26
N ILE A 78 0.47 14.28 0.82
CA ILE A 78 -0.43 14.39 -0.35
C ILE A 78 -1.50 15.45 -0.11
N LYS A 79 -2.14 15.47 1.06
CA LYS A 79 -3.13 16.49 1.38
C LYS A 79 -2.51 17.89 1.48
N GLY A 80 -1.29 17.99 2.00
CA GLY A 80 -0.55 19.27 2.06
C GLY A 80 -0.21 19.82 0.67
N THR A 81 0.20 18.96 -0.28
CA THR A 81 0.46 19.41 -1.65
C THR A 81 -0.78 19.97 -2.36
N ALA A 82 -1.97 19.52 -1.98
CA ALA A 82 -3.22 20.06 -2.52
C ALA A 82 -3.49 21.52 -2.10
N GLN A 83 -2.79 22.03 -1.08
CA GLN A 83 -2.87 23.43 -0.63
C GLN A 83 -1.92 24.34 -1.41
N VAL A 84 -0.98 23.80 -2.18
CA VAL A 84 -0.04 24.59 -2.97
C VAL A 84 -0.78 25.17 -4.17
N GLY A 85 -0.98 26.50 -4.17
CA GLY A 85 -1.64 27.21 -5.27
C GLY A 85 -0.86 27.08 -6.59
N GLY A 86 -1.59 27.06 -7.70
CA GLY A 86 -1.01 27.07 -9.05
C GLY A 86 -0.48 25.74 -9.58
N MET A 87 -0.55 24.65 -8.83
CA MET A 87 -0.21 23.32 -9.36
C MET A 87 -1.25 22.83 -10.37
N ASN A 88 -0.82 22.49 -11.57
CA ASN A 88 -1.64 21.75 -12.52
C ASN A 88 -1.65 20.23 -12.21
N GLY A 89 -2.51 19.47 -12.90
CA GLY A 89 -2.65 18.04 -12.66
C GLY A 89 -1.35 17.23 -12.83
N LEU A 90 -0.49 17.61 -13.77
CA LEU A 90 0.81 16.94 -13.98
C LEU A 90 1.76 17.19 -12.80
N GLN A 91 1.85 18.44 -12.34
CA GLN A 91 2.70 18.79 -11.19
C GLN A 91 2.23 18.09 -9.92
N GLY A 92 0.91 18.02 -9.69
CA GLY A 92 0.34 17.25 -8.58
C GLY A 92 0.70 15.77 -8.64
N ASN A 93 0.62 15.15 -9.82
CA ASN A 93 1.00 13.75 -10.02
C ASN A 93 2.49 13.50 -9.77
N VAL A 94 3.37 14.41 -10.23
CA VAL A 94 4.82 14.33 -9.96
C VAL A 94 5.09 14.49 -8.47
N ALA A 95 4.40 15.41 -7.77
CA ALA A 95 4.55 15.56 -6.34
C ALA A 95 4.16 14.27 -5.58
N VAL A 96 3.05 13.64 -5.93
CA VAL A 96 2.64 12.35 -5.35
C VAL A 96 3.67 11.26 -5.63
N TYR A 97 4.22 11.18 -6.84
CA TYR A 97 5.28 10.25 -7.17
C TYR A 97 6.52 10.44 -6.29
N VAL A 98 6.98 11.68 -6.11
CA VAL A 98 8.13 12.00 -5.26
C VAL A 98 7.87 11.65 -3.79
N ILE A 99 6.66 11.94 -3.29
CA ILE A 99 6.27 11.60 -1.92
C ILE A 99 6.31 10.08 -1.70
N ILE A 100 5.75 9.29 -2.63
CA ILE A 100 5.76 7.83 -2.53
C ILE A 100 7.19 7.29 -2.59
N LEU A 101 8.02 7.82 -3.49
CA LEU A 101 9.43 7.45 -3.60
C LEU A 101 10.17 7.73 -2.29
N ALA A 102 10.01 8.93 -1.72
CA ALA A 102 10.63 9.31 -0.46
C ALA A 102 10.16 8.40 0.71
N CYS A 103 8.86 8.09 0.78
CA CYS A 103 8.33 7.15 1.77
C CYS A 103 8.94 5.75 1.61
N GLY A 104 9.05 5.25 0.38
CA GLY A 104 9.66 3.94 0.10
C GLY A 104 11.12 3.88 0.54
N MET A 105 11.90 4.91 0.24
CA MET A 105 13.30 5.00 0.65
C MET A 105 13.48 5.15 2.17
N SER A 106 12.57 5.83 2.85
CA SER A 106 12.67 6.11 4.29
C SER A 106 12.10 5.00 5.17
N PHE A 107 10.97 4.41 4.80
CA PHE A 107 10.22 3.46 5.63
C PHE A 107 10.28 2.01 5.12
N GLY A 108 10.86 1.77 3.95
CA GLY A 108 10.93 0.43 3.35
C GLY A 108 11.65 -0.61 4.19
N GLY A 109 12.64 -0.19 4.98
CA GLY A 109 13.50 -1.08 5.75
C GLY A 109 12.80 -1.82 6.89
N THR A 110 11.65 -1.37 7.39
CA THR A 110 10.96 -1.99 8.53
C THR A 110 9.96 -3.06 8.12
N THR A 111 9.08 -2.72 7.17
CA THR A 111 7.90 -3.54 6.81
C THR A 111 7.71 -3.69 5.31
N GLY A 112 8.57 -3.11 4.49
CA GLY A 112 8.39 -3.05 3.04
C GLY A 112 7.39 -1.98 2.58
N TYR A 113 7.07 -0.99 3.44
CA TYR A 113 6.19 0.15 3.15
C TYR A 113 4.91 -0.23 2.39
N ALA A 114 4.05 -1.04 2.99
CA ALA A 114 2.78 -1.41 2.37
C ALA A 114 1.91 -0.18 2.10
N MET A 115 1.68 0.63 3.11
CA MET A 115 0.94 1.91 3.11
C MET A 115 -0.43 1.85 2.39
N ASN A 116 -0.86 0.68 1.97
CA ASN A 116 -2.07 0.45 1.20
C ASN A 116 -2.52 -1.02 1.34
N PRO A 117 -3.67 -1.29 1.96
CA PRO A 117 -4.18 -2.65 2.12
C PRO A 117 -4.36 -3.40 0.79
N ALA A 118 -4.83 -2.74 -0.25
CA ALA A 118 -5.06 -3.38 -1.55
C ALA A 118 -3.75 -3.71 -2.28
N ARG A 119 -2.71 -2.88 -2.12
CA ARG A 119 -1.35 -3.09 -2.67
C ARG A 119 -0.69 -4.33 -2.08
N ASP A 120 -1.04 -4.70 -0.85
CA ASP A 120 -0.54 -5.92 -0.23
C ASP A 120 -1.47 -7.11 -0.45
N LEU A 121 -2.76 -6.97 -0.16
CA LEU A 121 -3.72 -8.07 -0.17
C LEU A 121 -3.96 -8.65 -1.56
N GLY A 122 -4.11 -7.82 -2.59
CA GLY A 122 -4.38 -8.28 -3.96
C GLY A 122 -3.27 -9.21 -4.48
N PRO A 123 -2.00 -8.76 -4.51
CA PRO A 123 -0.89 -9.61 -4.92
C PRO A 123 -0.62 -10.79 -3.97
N ARG A 124 -0.89 -10.67 -2.67
CA ARG A 124 -0.78 -11.77 -1.70
C ARG A 124 -1.76 -12.90 -2.00
N LEU A 125 -2.98 -12.57 -2.39
CA LEU A 125 -3.97 -13.54 -2.88
C LEU A 125 -3.49 -14.21 -4.18
N ALA A 126 -2.91 -13.45 -5.10
CA ALA A 126 -2.33 -14.01 -6.32
C ALA A 126 -1.18 -14.97 -6.00
N HIS A 127 -0.26 -14.60 -5.11
CA HIS A 127 0.82 -15.48 -4.64
C HIS A 127 0.26 -16.79 -4.07
N ALA A 128 -0.83 -16.75 -3.32
CA ALA A 128 -1.46 -17.97 -2.80
C ALA A 128 -1.96 -18.91 -3.92
N CYS A 129 -2.51 -18.34 -4.99
CA CYS A 129 -3.11 -19.09 -6.11
C CYS A 129 -2.10 -19.51 -7.18
N LEU A 130 -1.02 -18.75 -7.38
CA LEU A 130 -0.04 -18.97 -8.46
C LEU A 130 0.73 -20.29 -8.29
N PRO A 131 0.97 -21.05 -9.36
CA PRO A 131 1.71 -22.31 -9.34
C PRO A 131 3.23 -22.04 -9.36
N ILE A 132 3.77 -21.45 -8.30
CA ILE A 132 5.21 -21.19 -8.13
C ILE A 132 5.79 -22.29 -7.24
N LYS A 133 6.85 -22.95 -7.71
CA LYS A 133 7.39 -24.18 -7.11
C LYS A 133 7.85 -23.99 -5.66
N ASN A 134 8.61 -22.96 -5.37
CA ASN A 134 9.26 -22.75 -4.07
C ASN A 134 8.64 -21.60 -3.27
N LYS A 135 7.41 -21.21 -3.54
CA LYS A 135 6.79 -19.99 -3.00
C LYS A 135 6.58 -19.96 -1.48
N GLY A 136 6.61 -21.10 -0.80
CA GLY A 136 6.34 -21.16 0.63
C GLY A 136 4.91 -20.73 1.00
N THR A 137 4.78 -20.04 2.14
CA THR A 137 3.50 -19.53 2.64
C THR A 137 3.26 -18.10 2.18
N SER A 138 1.99 -17.71 2.01
CA SER A 138 1.61 -16.33 1.69
C SER A 138 1.54 -15.42 2.93
N ASN A 139 1.88 -15.90 4.11
CA ASN A 139 1.90 -15.17 5.39
C ASN A 139 0.66 -14.28 5.62
N PHE A 140 -0.52 -14.86 5.53
CA PHE A 140 -1.78 -14.13 5.77
C PHE A 140 -1.92 -13.63 7.21
N ALA A 141 -1.27 -14.27 8.19
CA ALA A 141 -1.29 -13.80 9.57
C ALA A 141 -0.72 -12.38 9.70
N TYR A 142 0.32 -12.07 8.94
CA TYR A 142 0.85 -10.72 8.81
C TYR A 142 -0.01 -9.85 7.89
N GLY A 143 -0.30 -10.36 6.67
CA GLY A 143 -0.93 -9.59 5.60
C GLY A 143 -2.34 -9.09 5.88
N LEU A 144 -3.10 -9.82 6.71
CA LEU A 144 -4.45 -9.41 7.13
C LEU A 144 -4.46 -8.48 8.35
N VAL A 145 -3.33 -8.28 9.00
CA VAL A 145 -3.24 -7.44 10.19
C VAL A 145 -2.44 -6.17 9.92
N VAL A 146 -1.15 -6.29 9.67
CA VAL A 146 -0.25 -5.13 9.63
C VAL A 146 -0.54 -4.22 8.43
N PRO A 147 -0.58 -4.69 7.18
CA PRO A 147 -0.85 -3.86 6.01
C PRO A 147 -2.28 -3.32 5.90
N ILE A 148 -3.18 -3.78 6.76
CA ILE A 148 -4.56 -3.28 6.82
C ILE A 148 -4.70 -2.25 7.93
N PHE A 149 -4.43 -2.63 9.18
CA PHE A 149 -4.68 -1.75 10.33
C PHE A 149 -3.68 -0.61 10.42
N GLY A 150 -2.39 -0.84 10.15
CA GLY A 150 -1.37 0.20 10.16
C GLY A 150 -1.73 1.38 9.24
N PRO A 151 -1.95 1.16 7.94
CA PRO A 151 -2.33 2.22 7.01
C PRO A 151 -3.65 2.92 7.37
N ILE A 152 -4.67 2.20 7.83
CA ILE A 152 -5.95 2.81 8.23
C ILE A 152 -5.73 3.77 9.41
N ILE A 153 -5.01 3.34 10.45
CA ILE A 153 -4.70 4.17 11.61
C ILE A 153 -3.90 5.41 11.18
N GLY A 154 -2.84 5.23 10.38
CA GLY A 154 -2.02 6.32 9.89
C GLY A 154 -2.79 7.34 9.06
N ALA A 155 -3.65 6.88 8.15
CA ALA A 155 -4.49 7.75 7.34
C ALA A 155 -5.49 8.56 8.18
N LEU A 156 -6.14 7.93 9.17
CA LEU A 156 -7.09 8.61 10.05
C LEU A 156 -6.39 9.68 10.90
N LEU A 157 -5.21 9.40 11.44
CA LEU A 157 -4.40 10.37 12.17
C LEU A 157 -3.97 11.54 11.27
N ALA A 158 -3.54 11.26 10.04
CA ALA A 158 -3.16 12.29 9.08
C ALA A 158 -4.31 13.22 8.73
N VAL A 159 -5.49 12.65 8.45
CA VAL A 159 -6.70 13.45 8.14
C VAL A 159 -7.15 14.25 9.36
N GLY A 160 -7.08 13.66 10.56
CA GLY A 160 -7.40 14.35 11.81
C GLY A 160 -6.48 15.55 12.05
N LEU A 161 -5.18 15.38 11.93
CA LEU A 161 -4.21 16.48 12.06
C LEU A 161 -4.43 17.53 10.96
N TYR A 162 -4.61 17.10 9.71
CA TYR A 162 -4.85 18.02 8.60
C TYR A 162 -6.07 18.92 8.82
N ALA A 163 -7.12 18.40 9.45
CA ALA A 163 -8.35 19.16 9.71
C ALA A 163 -8.19 20.29 10.75
N ILE A 164 -7.18 20.22 11.61
CA ILE A 164 -6.94 21.21 12.66
C ILE A 164 -5.80 22.17 12.35
N VAL A 165 -5.00 21.91 11.32
CA VAL A 165 -3.94 22.81 10.86
C VAL A 165 -4.57 24.00 10.14
N PRO A 166 -4.28 25.25 10.56
CA PRO A 166 -4.75 26.43 9.84
C PRO A 166 -3.93 26.60 8.55
N TRP A 167 -4.47 26.14 7.45
CA TRP A 167 -3.88 26.31 6.12
C TRP A 167 -4.15 27.76 5.66
N ALA A 168 -3.09 28.50 5.37
CA ALA A 168 -3.17 29.88 4.88
C ALA A 168 -3.52 29.96 3.39
#